data_eca59441ceda659d4d5499eff668bc7a
#
_entry.id   eca59441ceda659d4d5499eff668bc7a
#
_cell.length_a   1.000
_cell.length_b   1.000
_cell.length_c   1.000
_cell.angle_alpha   90.00
_cell.angle_beta   90.00
_cell.angle_gamma   90.00
#
_symmetry.space_group_name_H-M   'P 1'
#
loop_
_entity.id
_entity.type
_entity.pdbx_description
1 polymer ?
#
loop_
_entity_poly.entity_id
_entity_poly.type
_entity_poly.pdbx_seq_one_letter_code
_entity_poly.pdbx_strand_id
1 'polypeptide(L)'
;MAQNINRRATNDRIVWIDCEMTGLNLTTDALIEVAALVTDYELNQLGDGIDLVIKPPAEALEQMDDFVRDMHTSSGLLEELATGITMAEAEEQVLAHVREWAPEAGKAPLGGNTVGTDRGFLSRDMPELESHLHYRIIDVSSIKELALRWFPRAFFASPQKAGGHRALADIRESIAELRYYREAIFVAPPGPDSQTAKAIAARHKVVPTIS
;
A
#
# COMPACT_ATOMS: atom_id res chain seq x y z
N MET A 1 31.09 10.16 -18.63
CA MET A 1 30.01 9.18 -18.38
C MET A 1 29.34 9.34 -17.01
N ALA A 2 29.18 10.57 -16.51
CA ALA A 2 28.70 10.85 -15.15
C ALA A 2 27.40 11.68 -15.08
N GLN A 3 26.58 11.71 -16.13
CA GLN A 3 25.37 12.54 -16.16
C GLN A 3 24.04 11.77 -16.17
N ASN A 4 24.04 10.44 -16.01
CA ASN A 4 22.82 9.65 -16.08
C ASN A 4 22.28 9.18 -14.70
N ILE A 5 22.94 9.54 -13.61
CA ILE A 5 22.54 9.13 -12.25
C ILE A 5 21.44 10.03 -11.68
N ASN A 6 21.34 11.30 -12.14
CA ASN A 6 20.46 12.28 -11.53
C ASN A 6 19.02 12.32 -12.09
N ARG A 7 18.69 11.58 -13.16
CA ARG A 7 17.30 11.48 -13.66
C ARG A 7 16.46 10.39 -13.00
N ARG A 8 17.06 9.51 -12.21
CA ARG A 8 16.33 8.49 -11.43
C ARG A 8 15.75 9.04 -10.12
N ALA A 9 16.22 10.16 -9.62
CA ALA A 9 15.94 10.64 -8.26
C ALA A 9 14.51 11.17 -8.03
N THR A 10 13.76 11.55 -9.07
CA THR A 10 12.42 12.15 -8.91
C THR A 10 11.28 11.16 -9.03
N ASN A 11 11.52 9.94 -9.52
CA ASN A 11 10.50 8.88 -9.69
C ASN A 11 10.73 7.69 -8.74
N ASP A 12 11.45 7.87 -7.65
CA ASP A 12 11.93 6.79 -6.80
C ASP A 12 11.22 6.80 -5.45
N ARG A 13 9.88 6.88 -5.51
CA ARG A 13 9.02 6.94 -4.32
C ARG A 13 7.92 5.90 -4.40
N ILE A 14 7.56 5.36 -3.25
CA ILE A 14 6.36 4.54 -3.05
C ILE A 14 5.52 5.27 -2.01
N VAL A 15 4.26 5.50 -2.30
CA VAL A 15 3.28 6.02 -1.35
C VAL A 15 2.53 4.83 -0.77
N TRP A 16 2.73 4.57 0.50
CA TRP A 16 2.03 3.54 1.25
C TRP A 16 0.77 4.14 1.84
N ILE A 17 -0.36 3.52 1.59
CA ILE A 17 -1.63 3.88 2.21
C ILE A 17 -2.28 2.61 2.71
N ASP A 18 -2.88 2.72 3.87
CA ASP A 18 -3.75 1.72 4.47
C ASP A 18 -4.99 2.43 5.00
N CYS A 19 -6.12 1.76 4.91
CA CYS A 19 -7.42 2.31 5.27
C CYS A 19 -8.17 1.34 6.18
N GLU A 20 -8.85 1.90 7.19
CA GLU A 20 -9.86 1.17 7.93
C GLU A 20 -11.25 1.59 7.48
N MET A 21 -12.15 0.64 7.38
CA MET A 21 -13.50 0.86 6.85
C MET A 21 -14.55 0.19 7.73
N THR A 22 -15.81 0.63 7.60
CA THR A 22 -16.96 -0.02 8.29
C THR A 22 -17.31 -1.39 7.70
N GLY A 23 -16.69 -1.75 6.59
CA GLY A 23 -16.85 -2.99 5.83
C GLY A 23 -16.23 -2.84 4.45
N LEU A 24 -16.40 -3.82 3.56
CA LEU A 24 -15.72 -3.87 2.25
C LEU A 24 -16.64 -3.56 1.06
N ASN A 25 -17.89 -3.21 1.30
CA ASN A 25 -18.82 -2.85 0.23
C ASN A 25 -18.69 -1.38 -0.14
N LEU A 26 -18.10 -1.10 -1.30
CA LEU A 26 -17.91 0.27 -1.81
C LEU A 26 -19.20 1.10 -1.94
N THR A 27 -20.39 0.48 -1.92
CA THR A 27 -21.65 1.22 -2.06
C THR A 27 -22.17 1.69 -0.70
N THR A 28 -21.96 0.93 0.36
CA THR A 28 -22.61 1.12 1.67
C THR A 28 -21.63 1.44 2.78
N ASP A 29 -20.38 0.97 2.67
CA ASP A 29 -19.40 1.12 3.73
C ASP A 29 -18.59 2.40 3.58
N ALA A 30 -18.14 2.92 4.71
CA ALA A 30 -17.41 4.18 4.81
C ALA A 30 -15.96 3.96 5.23
N LEU A 31 -15.09 4.82 4.74
CA LEU A 31 -13.72 4.97 5.17
C LEU A 31 -13.70 5.71 6.51
N ILE A 32 -13.04 5.14 7.53
CA ILE A 32 -13.05 5.65 8.90
C ILE A 32 -11.66 5.97 9.48
N GLU A 33 -10.59 5.43 8.90
CA GLU A 33 -9.22 5.82 9.15
C GLU A 33 -8.44 5.75 7.85
N VAL A 34 -7.52 6.68 7.64
CA VAL A 34 -6.56 6.65 6.54
C VAL A 34 -5.19 7.04 7.06
N ALA A 35 -4.21 6.22 6.76
CA ALA A 35 -2.81 6.55 7.00
C ALA A 35 -2.04 6.58 5.70
N ALA A 36 -1.01 7.44 5.64
CA ALA A 36 -0.07 7.47 4.54
C ALA A 36 1.37 7.63 5.04
N LEU A 37 2.29 6.97 4.34
CA LEU A 37 3.72 7.03 4.57
C LEU A 37 4.43 6.92 3.23
N VAL A 38 5.54 7.62 3.05
CA VAL A 38 6.32 7.56 1.82
C VAL A 38 7.67 6.90 2.07
N THR A 39 8.11 6.04 1.15
CA THR A 39 9.47 5.48 1.13
C THR A 39 10.16 5.75 -0.20
N ASP A 40 11.49 5.60 -0.21
CA ASP A 40 12.22 5.34 -1.45
C ASP A 40 12.06 3.85 -1.88
N TYR A 41 12.68 3.44 -3.01
CA TYR A 41 12.65 2.04 -3.45
C TYR A 41 13.64 1.13 -2.70
N GLU A 42 14.48 1.69 -1.84
CA GLU A 42 15.24 0.91 -0.85
C GLU A 42 14.40 0.65 0.41
N LEU A 43 13.14 1.13 0.40
CA LEU A 43 12.17 1.05 1.49
C LEU A 43 12.56 1.87 2.72
N ASN A 44 13.44 2.87 2.58
CA ASN A 44 13.73 3.81 3.65
C ASN A 44 12.57 4.79 3.79
N GLN A 45 12.07 4.94 5.01
CA GLN A 45 10.97 5.85 5.35
C GLN A 45 11.40 7.31 5.17
N LEU A 46 10.51 8.12 4.61
CA LEU A 46 10.65 9.56 4.42
C LEU A 46 9.56 10.27 5.23
N GLY A 47 9.97 11.05 6.23
CA GLY A 47 9.04 11.65 7.20
C GLY A 47 8.45 10.64 8.18
N ASP A 48 7.53 11.10 9.01
CA ASP A 48 6.94 10.30 10.10
C ASP A 48 5.67 9.55 9.69
N GLY A 49 5.09 9.91 8.54
CA GLY A 49 3.78 9.47 8.09
C GLY A 49 2.67 10.34 8.67
N ILE A 50 1.46 10.09 8.21
CA ILE A 50 0.24 10.74 8.70
C ILE A 50 -0.81 9.66 8.98
N ASP A 51 -1.63 9.87 10.01
CA ASP A 51 -2.69 8.96 10.45
C ASP A 51 -3.90 9.80 10.89
N LEU A 52 -5.04 9.59 10.26
CA LEU A 52 -6.21 10.44 10.42
C LEU A 52 -7.48 9.61 10.58
N VAL A 53 -8.18 9.85 11.69
CA VAL A 53 -9.50 9.28 11.93
C VAL A 53 -10.56 10.15 11.27
N ILE A 54 -11.45 9.50 10.54
CA ILE A 54 -12.50 10.14 9.74
C ILE A 54 -13.85 9.83 10.36
N LYS A 55 -14.67 10.86 10.53
CA LYS A 55 -16.02 10.72 11.05
C LYS A 55 -16.96 10.17 9.96
N PRO A 56 -17.47 8.92 10.10
CA PRO A 56 -18.36 8.35 9.11
C PRO A 56 -19.80 8.88 9.22
N PRO A 57 -20.61 8.70 8.17
CA PRO A 57 -22.06 8.84 8.28
C PRO A 57 -22.65 7.85 9.30
N ALA A 58 -23.72 8.25 9.98
CA ALA A 58 -24.37 7.41 11.01
C ALA A 58 -24.86 6.08 10.43
N GLU A 59 -25.40 6.11 9.22
CA GLU A 59 -25.91 4.93 8.51
C GLU A 59 -24.83 3.86 8.29
N ALA A 60 -23.58 4.27 8.01
CA ALA A 60 -22.46 3.35 7.83
C ALA A 60 -22.08 2.66 9.14
N LEU A 61 -22.20 3.36 10.28
CA LEU A 61 -21.96 2.77 11.60
C LEU A 61 -23.08 1.78 11.98
N GLU A 62 -24.34 2.07 11.63
CA GLU A 62 -25.47 1.18 11.90
C GLU A 62 -25.37 -0.13 11.13
N GLN A 63 -24.81 -0.10 9.91
CA GLN A 63 -24.68 -1.26 9.03
C GLN A 63 -23.40 -2.09 9.30
N MET A 64 -22.48 -1.57 10.11
CA MET A 64 -21.24 -2.27 10.45
C MET A 64 -21.55 -3.60 11.11
N ASP A 65 -21.02 -4.70 10.56
CA ASP A 65 -21.22 -6.03 11.12
C ASP A 65 -20.48 -6.20 12.47
N ASP A 66 -20.88 -7.21 13.23
CA ASP A 66 -20.34 -7.45 14.57
C ASP A 66 -18.84 -7.76 14.56
N PHE A 67 -18.35 -8.46 13.53
CA PHE A 67 -16.91 -8.81 13.42
C PHE A 67 -16.05 -7.53 13.24
N VAL A 68 -16.46 -6.65 12.32
CA VAL A 68 -15.75 -5.38 12.06
C VAL A 68 -15.86 -4.46 13.27
N ARG A 69 -17.04 -4.41 13.90
CA ARG A 69 -17.26 -3.63 15.12
C ARG A 69 -16.37 -4.08 16.29
N ASP A 70 -16.26 -5.38 16.52
CA ASP A 70 -15.40 -5.95 17.56
C ASP A 70 -13.91 -5.67 17.28
N MET A 71 -13.50 -5.75 16.03
CA MET A 71 -12.15 -5.41 15.58
C MET A 71 -11.82 -3.95 15.88
N HIS A 72 -12.68 -3.00 15.46
CA HIS A 72 -12.45 -1.57 15.70
C HIS A 72 -12.64 -1.16 17.18
N THR A 73 -13.43 -1.90 17.95
CA THR A 73 -13.49 -1.74 19.41
C THR A 73 -12.16 -2.17 20.03
N SER A 74 -11.62 -3.30 19.62
CA SER A 74 -10.37 -3.86 20.16
C SER A 74 -9.15 -2.99 19.84
N SER A 75 -9.14 -2.33 18.67
CA SER A 75 -8.08 -1.40 18.28
C SER A 75 -8.24 0.00 18.89
N GLY A 76 -9.39 0.29 19.53
CA GLY A 76 -9.73 1.61 20.07
C GLY A 76 -10.24 2.61 19.03
N LEU A 77 -10.24 2.27 17.75
CA LEU A 77 -10.63 3.17 16.66
C LEU A 77 -12.09 3.63 16.81
N LEU A 78 -12.99 2.73 17.22
CA LEU A 78 -14.41 3.03 17.32
C LEU A 78 -14.71 4.20 18.28
N GLU A 79 -13.94 4.34 19.37
CA GLU A 79 -14.09 5.43 20.33
C GLU A 79 -13.62 6.78 19.76
N GLU A 80 -12.70 6.78 18.82
CA GLU A 80 -12.12 7.98 18.20
C GLU A 80 -13.02 8.58 17.11
N LEU A 81 -13.92 7.79 16.50
CA LEU A 81 -14.73 8.21 15.35
C LEU A 81 -15.60 9.44 15.62
N ALA A 82 -16.08 9.61 16.86
CA ALA A 82 -16.92 10.76 17.20
C ALA A 82 -16.19 12.10 17.06
N THR A 83 -14.87 12.09 17.23
CA THR A 83 -13.98 13.26 17.15
C THR A 83 -13.20 13.31 15.84
N GLY A 84 -13.44 12.36 14.93
CA GLY A 84 -12.83 12.31 13.63
C GLY A 84 -13.12 13.55 12.77
N ILE A 85 -12.22 13.82 11.85
CA ILE A 85 -12.34 14.93 10.89
C ILE A 85 -13.26 14.55 9.73
N THR A 86 -13.60 15.51 8.90
CA THR A 86 -14.37 15.24 7.67
C THR A 86 -13.51 14.55 6.60
N MET A 87 -14.17 13.84 5.68
CA MET A 87 -13.49 13.21 4.54
C MET A 87 -12.68 14.21 3.71
N ALA A 88 -13.24 15.40 3.47
CA ALA A 88 -12.56 16.45 2.69
C ALA A 88 -11.29 16.96 3.40
N GLU A 89 -11.34 17.17 4.72
CA GLU A 89 -10.18 17.55 5.51
C GLU A 89 -9.11 16.44 5.54
N ALA A 90 -9.54 15.18 5.60
CA ALA A 90 -8.62 14.05 5.56
C ALA A 90 -7.92 13.95 4.19
N GLU A 91 -8.64 14.07 3.08
CA GLU A 91 -8.05 14.07 1.75
C GLU A 91 -7.04 15.21 1.59
N GLU A 92 -7.38 16.43 1.99
CA GLU A 92 -6.49 17.59 1.89
C GLU A 92 -5.18 17.36 2.66
N GLN A 93 -5.28 16.86 3.91
CA GLN A 93 -4.11 16.65 4.76
C GLN A 93 -3.23 15.50 4.25
N VAL A 94 -3.83 14.37 3.86
CA VAL A 94 -3.08 13.23 3.30
C VAL A 94 -2.41 13.63 1.99
N LEU A 95 -3.11 14.32 1.10
CA LEU A 95 -2.55 14.78 -0.17
C LEU A 95 -1.41 15.78 0.04
N ALA A 96 -1.53 16.70 1.01
CA ALA A 96 -0.47 17.63 1.36
C ALA A 96 0.78 16.87 1.85
N HIS A 97 0.61 15.89 2.74
CA HIS A 97 1.69 15.03 3.22
C HIS A 97 2.35 14.24 2.07
N VAL A 98 1.55 13.63 1.20
CA VAL A 98 2.08 12.89 0.03
C VAL A 98 2.87 13.81 -0.90
N ARG A 99 2.37 15.02 -1.18
CA ARG A 99 3.06 16.00 -2.03
C ARG A 99 4.39 16.49 -1.47
N GLU A 100 4.54 16.54 -0.15
CA GLU A 100 5.81 16.89 0.49
C GLU A 100 6.93 15.92 0.10
N TRP A 101 6.65 14.61 0.08
CA TRP A 101 7.65 13.56 -0.15
C TRP A 101 7.63 12.95 -1.55
N ALA A 102 6.51 13.05 -2.25
CA ALA A 102 6.30 12.58 -3.63
C ALA A 102 5.60 13.68 -4.46
N PRO A 103 6.29 14.80 -4.77
CA PRO A 103 5.65 15.99 -5.35
C PRO A 103 5.15 15.82 -6.79
N GLU A 104 5.69 14.86 -7.55
CA GLU A 104 5.32 14.66 -8.95
C GLU A 104 4.09 13.76 -9.09
N ALA A 105 2.97 14.33 -9.53
CA ALA A 105 1.73 13.58 -9.78
C ALA A 105 1.92 12.46 -10.81
N GLY A 106 1.24 11.34 -10.61
CA GLY A 106 1.24 10.19 -11.49
C GLY A 106 2.55 9.39 -11.52
N LYS A 107 3.44 9.56 -10.53
CA LYS A 107 4.76 8.90 -10.53
C LYS A 107 4.93 7.85 -9.46
N ALA A 108 4.54 8.13 -8.23
CA ALA A 108 4.69 7.21 -7.11
C ALA A 108 3.55 6.18 -7.10
N PRO A 109 3.83 4.87 -7.19
CA PRO A 109 2.81 3.85 -7.06
C PRO A 109 2.29 3.77 -5.63
N LEU A 110 1.03 3.35 -5.49
CA LEU A 110 0.43 2.99 -4.23
C LEU A 110 0.98 1.64 -3.76
N GLY A 111 1.46 1.56 -2.52
CA GLY A 111 1.93 0.35 -1.87
C GLY A 111 1.07 -0.04 -0.68
N GLY A 112 0.94 -1.34 -0.41
CA GLY A 112 0.22 -1.88 0.76
C GLY A 112 -0.02 -3.38 0.65
N ASN A 113 -0.77 -3.93 1.58
CA ASN A 113 -1.27 -5.31 1.55
C ASN A 113 -2.72 -5.31 1.07
N THR A 114 -3.05 -6.10 0.03
CA THR A 114 -4.38 -6.17 -0.59
C THR A 114 -4.87 -4.77 -1.02
N VAL A 115 -3.95 -3.91 -1.32
CA VAL A 115 -4.12 -2.46 -1.51
C VAL A 115 -5.09 -2.07 -2.64
N GLY A 116 -5.54 -3.04 -3.43
CA GLY A 116 -6.60 -2.84 -4.42
C GLY A 116 -7.95 -2.47 -3.78
N THR A 117 -8.22 -2.98 -2.58
CA THR A 117 -9.41 -2.64 -1.79
C THR A 117 -9.34 -1.18 -1.36
N ASP A 118 -8.23 -0.78 -0.72
CA ASP A 118 -7.99 0.61 -0.31
C ASP A 118 -8.13 1.56 -1.49
N ARG A 119 -7.51 1.22 -2.63
CA ARG A 119 -7.60 2.02 -3.85
C ARG A 119 -9.05 2.22 -4.33
N GLY A 120 -9.91 1.22 -4.14
CA GLY A 120 -11.33 1.35 -4.45
C GLY A 120 -12.01 2.44 -3.62
N PHE A 121 -11.76 2.46 -2.31
CA PHE A 121 -12.28 3.50 -1.42
C PHE A 121 -11.64 4.87 -1.72
N LEU A 122 -10.33 4.95 -1.92
CA LEU A 122 -9.65 6.19 -2.29
C LEU A 122 -10.21 6.79 -3.59
N SER A 123 -10.48 5.97 -4.60
CA SER A 123 -11.05 6.43 -5.87
C SER A 123 -12.44 7.03 -5.72
N ARG A 124 -13.23 6.55 -4.75
CA ARG A 124 -14.58 7.05 -4.45
C ARG A 124 -14.54 8.30 -3.57
N ASP A 125 -13.73 8.26 -2.50
CA ASP A 125 -13.81 9.19 -1.37
C ASP A 125 -12.71 10.26 -1.38
N MET A 126 -11.56 9.97 -2.03
CA MET A 126 -10.37 10.83 -2.09
C MET A 126 -9.81 10.92 -3.53
N PRO A 127 -10.62 11.40 -4.50
CA PRO A 127 -10.24 11.38 -5.93
C PRO A 127 -9.03 12.27 -6.26
N GLU A 128 -8.78 13.35 -5.52
CA GLU A 128 -7.61 14.20 -5.72
C GLU A 128 -6.33 13.48 -5.28
N LEU A 129 -6.38 12.76 -4.16
CA LEU A 129 -5.28 11.92 -3.69
C LEU A 129 -5.04 10.77 -4.68
N GLU A 130 -6.08 10.06 -5.11
CA GLU A 130 -5.97 8.95 -6.05
C GLU A 130 -5.38 9.40 -7.40
N SER A 131 -5.80 10.53 -7.92
CA SER A 131 -5.26 11.09 -9.17
C SER A 131 -3.80 11.52 -9.09
N HIS A 132 -3.29 11.80 -7.90
CA HIS A 132 -1.88 12.12 -7.65
C HIS A 132 -0.99 10.87 -7.72
N LEU A 133 -1.53 9.68 -7.46
CA LEU A 133 -0.80 8.43 -7.46
C LEU A 133 -0.58 7.88 -8.89
N HIS A 134 0.42 7.03 -9.04
CA HIS A 134 0.59 6.27 -10.28
C HIS A 134 -0.49 5.18 -10.38
N TYR A 135 -0.93 4.84 -11.60
CA TYR A 135 -1.96 3.81 -11.81
C TYR A 135 -1.55 2.39 -11.40
N ARG A 136 -0.23 2.10 -11.33
CA ARG A 136 0.29 0.81 -10.85
C ARG A 136 0.33 0.77 -9.33
N ILE A 137 0.20 -0.45 -8.79
CA ILE A 137 0.30 -0.72 -7.36
C ILE A 137 1.51 -1.60 -7.06
N ILE A 138 1.96 -1.55 -5.82
CA ILE A 138 2.92 -2.50 -5.22
C ILE A 138 2.16 -3.23 -4.11
N ASP A 139 1.57 -4.37 -4.47
CA ASP A 139 0.79 -5.19 -3.54
C ASP A 139 1.67 -6.27 -2.93
N VAL A 140 1.96 -6.13 -1.65
CA VAL A 140 2.78 -7.07 -0.88
C VAL A 140 2.07 -8.41 -0.73
N SER A 141 0.73 -8.42 -0.65
CA SER A 141 -0.06 -9.65 -0.59
C SER A 141 0.12 -10.53 -1.82
N SER A 142 0.32 -9.94 -3.00
CA SER A 142 0.62 -10.70 -4.22
C SER A 142 1.97 -11.44 -4.13
N ILE A 143 2.98 -10.80 -3.53
CA ILE A 143 4.30 -11.42 -3.30
C ILE A 143 4.16 -12.55 -2.26
N LYS A 144 3.42 -12.31 -1.18
CA LYS A 144 3.12 -13.27 -0.13
C LYS A 144 2.42 -14.52 -0.67
N GLU A 145 1.41 -14.34 -1.53
CA GLU A 145 0.70 -15.45 -2.18
C GLU A 145 1.61 -16.31 -3.07
N LEU A 146 2.55 -15.70 -3.78
CA LEU A 146 3.54 -16.42 -4.57
C LEU A 146 4.58 -17.10 -3.67
N ALA A 147 5.00 -16.45 -2.59
CA ALA A 147 5.93 -17.02 -1.63
C ALA A 147 5.38 -18.28 -0.95
N LEU A 148 4.08 -18.29 -0.60
CA LEU A 148 3.42 -19.48 -0.04
C LEU A 148 3.57 -20.71 -0.94
N ARG A 149 3.52 -20.54 -2.25
CA ARG A 149 3.53 -21.63 -3.24
C ARG A 149 4.92 -21.99 -3.74
N TRP A 150 5.77 -20.99 -3.93
CA TRP A 150 7.09 -21.20 -4.53
C TRP A 150 8.21 -21.32 -3.49
N PHE A 151 8.04 -20.65 -2.34
CA PHE A 151 9.02 -20.55 -1.27
C PHE A 151 8.37 -20.76 0.12
N PRO A 152 7.70 -21.91 0.37
CA PRO A 152 6.90 -22.10 1.61
C PRO A 152 7.74 -21.91 2.89
N ARG A 153 9.01 -22.25 2.87
CA ARG A 153 9.90 -22.03 4.04
C ARG A 153 10.06 -20.53 4.35
N ALA A 154 10.23 -19.71 3.32
CA ALA A 154 10.29 -18.26 3.51
C ALA A 154 8.96 -17.72 3.98
N PHE A 155 7.84 -18.18 3.41
CA PHE A 155 6.50 -17.76 3.84
C PHE A 155 6.26 -18.05 5.33
N PHE A 156 6.51 -19.28 5.81
CA PHE A 156 6.28 -19.66 7.20
C PHE A 156 7.28 -19.04 8.20
N ALA A 157 8.42 -18.52 7.72
CA ALA A 157 9.41 -17.82 8.52
C ALA A 157 9.24 -16.27 8.46
N SER A 158 8.23 -15.76 7.74
CA SER A 158 8.02 -14.32 7.64
C SER A 158 7.68 -13.70 9.02
N PRO A 159 8.03 -12.43 9.23
CA PRO A 159 7.73 -11.73 10.48
C PRO A 159 6.26 -11.82 10.83
N GLN A 160 5.96 -12.13 12.09
CA GLN A 160 4.58 -12.14 12.57
C GLN A 160 4.10 -10.69 12.70
N LYS A 161 2.88 -10.44 12.23
CA LYS A 161 2.21 -9.15 12.42
C LYS A 161 1.62 -9.05 13.81
N ALA A 162 1.66 -7.86 14.40
CA ALA A 162 1.04 -7.60 15.70
C ALA A 162 -0.50 -7.60 15.63
N GLY A 163 -1.05 -7.30 14.44
CA GLY A 163 -2.51 -7.35 14.20
C GLY A 163 -3.28 -6.25 14.97
N GLY A 164 -2.69 -5.06 15.07
CA GLY A 164 -3.27 -3.96 15.83
C GLY A 164 -4.46 -3.27 15.16
N HIS A 165 -4.69 -3.53 13.87
CA HIS A 165 -5.74 -2.89 13.07
C HIS A 165 -5.79 -1.37 13.25
N ARG A 166 -4.61 -0.73 13.09
CA ARG A 166 -4.41 0.71 13.01
C ARG A 166 -3.58 0.99 11.76
N ALA A 167 -4.12 1.81 10.90
CA ALA A 167 -3.64 1.99 9.52
C ALA A 167 -2.14 2.31 9.42
N LEU A 168 -1.61 3.22 10.23
CA LEU A 168 -0.17 3.57 10.17
C LEU A 168 0.73 2.43 10.69
N ALA A 169 0.28 1.63 11.66
CA ALA A 169 1.01 0.47 12.14
C ALA A 169 1.05 -0.62 11.05
N ASP A 170 -0.08 -0.88 10.40
CA ASP A 170 -0.21 -1.88 9.33
C ASP A 170 0.61 -1.52 8.09
N ILE A 171 0.76 -0.22 7.77
CA ILE A 171 1.72 0.27 6.76
C ILE A 171 3.16 -0.13 7.11
N ARG A 172 3.59 0.11 8.35
CA ARG A 172 4.95 -0.22 8.79
C ARG A 172 5.22 -1.71 8.74
N GLU A 173 4.23 -2.53 9.10
CA GLU A 173 4.30 -3.99 8.98
C GLU A 173 4.39 -4.43 7.51
N SER A 174 3.62 -3.80 6.62
CA SER A 174 3.65 -4.07 5.17
C SER A 174 5.01 -3.76 4.55
N ILE A 175 5.64 -2.64 4.95
CA ILE A 175 6.99 -2.28 4.54
C ILE A 175 8.02 -3.30 5.06
N ALA A 176 7.91 -3.71 6.33
CA ALA A 176 8.79 -4.70 6.92
C ALA A 176 8.65 -6.07 6.24
N GLU A 177 7.43 -6.47 5.92
CA GLU A 177 7.13 -7.70 5.18
C GLU A 177 7.74 -7.68 3.77
N LEU A 178 7.62 -6.54 3.05
CA LEU A 178 8.26 -6.39 1.74
C LEU A 178 9.79 -6.43 1.82
N ARG A 179 10.40 -5.80 2.85
CA ARG A 179 11.85 -5.91 3.09
C ARG A 179 12.28 -7.36 3.29
N TYR A 180 11.53 -8.09 4.10
CA TYR A 180 11.78 -9.51 4.32
C TYR A 180 11.72 -10.32 3.03
N TYR A 181 10.65 -10.19 2.23
CA TYR A 181 10.54 -10.93 0.97
C TYR A 181 11.60 -10.50 -0.04
N ARG A 182 11.96 -9.22 -0.09
CA ARG A 182 13.03 -8.73 -0.96
C ARG A 182 14.36 -9.44 -0.67
N GLU A 183 14.67 -9.71 0.59
CA GLU A 183 15.89 -10.41 0.99
C GLU A 183 15.76 -11.93 0.83
N ALA A 184 14.59 -12.49 1.18
CA ALA A 184 14.42 -13.94 1.30
C ALA A 184 14.17 -14.65 -0.03
N ILE A 185 13.51 -14.00 -1.01
CA ILE A 185 13.04 -14.68 -2.23
C ILE A 185 13.44 -14.01 -3.55
N PHE A 186 13.85 -12.76 -3.56
CA PHE A 186 14.30 -12.10 -4.78
C PHE A 186 15.81 -12.34 -5.02
N VAL A 187 16.19 -12.33 -6.28
CA VAL A 187 17.62 -12.38 -6.64
C VAL A 187 18.30 -11.12 -6.13
N ALA A 188 19.41 -11.29 -5.42
CA ALA A 188 20.17 -10.17 -4.88
C ALA A 188 20.61 -9.16 -5.97
N PRO A 189 20.55 -7.85 -5.68
CA PRO A 189 21.07 -6.83 -6.59
C PRO A 189 22.56 -7.06 -6.92
N PRO A 190 22.98 -6.77 -8.15
CA PRO A 190 22.25 -6.14 -9.24
C PRO A 190 21.44 -7.11 -10.09
N GLY A 191 21.20 -8.34 -9.65
CA GLY A 191 20.50 -9.37 -10.41
C GLY A 191 21.35 -9.98 -11.52
N PRO A 192 20.74 -10.70 -12.50
CA PRO A 192 21.46 -11.34 -13.58
C PRO A 192 22.05 -10.29 -14.53
N ASP A 193 23.21 -10.61 -15.11
CA ASP A 193 23.78 -9.79 -16.17
C ASP A 193 22.90 -9.78 -17.42
N SER A 194 23.19 -8.87 -18.36
CA SER A 194 22.39 -8.70 -19.58
C SER A 194 22.34 -9.95 -20.47
N GLN A 195 23.41 -10.77 -20.49
CA GLN A 195 23.44 -12.00 -21.29
C GLN A 195 22.54 -13.06 -20.65
N THR A 196 22.68 -13.27 -19.34
CA THR A 196 21.86 -14.19 -18.56
C THR A 196 20.38 -13.80 -18.63
N ALA A 197 20.06 -12.51 -18.47
CA ALA A 197 18.68 -12.02 -18.57
C ALA A 197 18.06 -12.28 -19.95
N LYS A 198 18.83 -12.04 -21.05
CA LYS A 198 18.39 -12.36 -22.42
C LYS A 198 18.19 -13.86 -22.64
N ALA A 199 19.08 -14.70 -22.08
CA ALA A 199 18.94 -16.15 -22.17
C ALA A 199 17.70 -16.67 -21.43
N ILE A 200 17.38 -16.11 -20.26
CA ILE A 200 16.14 -16.39 -19.53
C ILE A 200 14.92 -15.98 -20.39
N ALA A 201 14.90 -14.75 -20.88
CA ALA A 201 13.80 -14.24 -21.69
C ALA A 201 13.54 -15.10 -22.94
N ALA A 202 14.60 -15.63 -23.58
CA ALA A 202 14.48 -16.49 -24.76
C ALA A 202 13.74 -17.80 -24.46
N ARG A 203 13.85 -18.35 -23.25
CA ARG A 203 13.14 -19.58 -22.83
C ARG A 203 11.64 -19.36 -22.57
N HIS A 204 11.22 -18.11 -22.38
CA HIS A 204 9.83 -17.74 -22.04
C HIS A 204 9.14 -16.93 -23.14
N LYS A 205 9.67 -16.98 -24.39
CA LYS A 205 8.99 -16.35 -25.51
C LYS A 205 7.67 -17.07 -25.80
N VAL A 206 6.58 -16.31 -25.81
CA VAL A 206 5.30 -16.79 -26.35
C VAL A 206 5.45 -16.86 -27.88
N VAL A 207 5.36 -18.07 -28.45
CA VAL A 207 5.25 -18.24 -29.91
C VAL A 207 3.80 -17.93 -30.27
N PRO A 208 3.50 -16.94 -31.15
CA PRO A 208 2.14 -16.71 -31.59
C PRO A 208 1.64 -17.97 -32.31
N THR A 209 0.55 -18.55 -31.81
CA THR A 209 -0.16 -19.59 -32.57
C THR A 209 -0.82 -18.89 -33.76
N ILE A 210 -0.26 -19.06 -34.97
CA ILE A 210 -0.90 -18.59 -36.20
C ILE A 210 -2.08 -19.55 -36.40
N SER A 211 -3.29 -19.06 -36.16
CA SER A 211 -4.54 -19.72 -36.58
C SER A 211 -4.90 -19.32 -38.01
#